data_35ee1da052f3db6898009f9eceba6bd4
#
_entry.id   35ee1da052f3db6898009f9eceba6bd4
#
_cell.length_a   1.000
_cell.length_b   1.000
_cell.length_c   1.000
_cell.angle_alpha   90.00
_cell.angle_beta   90.00
_cell.angle_gamma   90.00
#
_symmetry.space_group_name_H-M   'P 1'
#
loop_
_entity.id
_entity.type
_entity.pdbx_description
1 polymer ?
#
loop_
_entity_poly.entity_id
_entity_poly.type
_entity_poly.pdbx_seq_one_letter_code
_entity_poly.pdbx_strand_id
1 'polypeptide(L)'
;IGVSAGSCNAASFIGKNYRRQHDITINYCNDKRYMSIQSAFKNGQYINLDWDFGELTYEILPLDNETYENSGTQLCAVATNALTGKPEYFYPKDLREVGCPYLKASCALPIATKGVEIGGQTYFDGGLTDSIPLKRAFEDGCQKAVVILTQVRGFVKQPIKQQSAVRRILKKYAAIADAVLSRHEMYNNQLEYVFDMEKEGSCFVIAPAEDLHCSAVEKHTDKLEHIYQLGYAQGKLNAQKIKEFLKG
;
A
#
# COMPACT_ATOMS: atom_id res chain seq x y z
N ILE A 1 -8.78 3.26 -4.47
CA ILE A 1 -7.76 3.86 -3.61
C ILE A 1 -6.79 2.78 -3.19
N GLY A 2 -5.49 3.06 -3.21
CA GLY A 2 -4.44 2.14 -2.78
C GLY A 2 -3.47 2.80 -1.79
N VAL A 3 -2.93 2.00 -0.87
CA VAL A 3 -1.95 2.42 0.13
C VAL A 3 -0.75 1.49 0.06
N SER A 4 0.47 2.04 -0.05
CA SER A 4 1.70 1.23 -0.11
C SER A 4 1.63 0.20 -1.26
N ALA A 5 1.94 -1.06 -1.04
CA ALA A 5 1.78 -2.13 -2.03
C ALA A 5 0.37 -2.17 -2.64
N GLY A 6 -0.67 -1.73 -1.90
CA GLY A 6 -2.03 -1.61 -2.40
C GLY A 6 -2.17 -0.59 -3.54
N SER A 7 -1.37 0.49 -3.55
CA SER A 7 -1.37 1.46 -4.65
C SER A 7 -0.76 0.87 -5.92
N CYS A 8 0.29 0.05 -5.81
CA CYS A 8 0.92 -0.67 -6.91
C CYS A 8 -0.01 -1.75 -7.49
N ASN A 9 -0.72 -2.47 -6.62
CA ASN A 9 -1.74 -3.44 -7.03
C ASN A 9 -2.89 -2.75 -7.76
N ALA A 10 -3.36 -1.59 -7.26
CA ALA A 10 -4.42 -0.81 -7.91
C ALA A 10 -3.96 -0.29 -9.29
N ALA A 11 -2.76 0.24 -9.43
CA ALA A 11 -2.20 0.67 -10.72
C ALA A 11 -2.13 -0.50 -11.71
N SER A 12 -1.62 -1.66 -11.29
CA SER A 12 -1.56 -2.86 -12.13
C SER A 12 -2.94 -3.39 -12.50
N PHE A 13 -3.93 -3.30 -11.59
CA PHE A 13 -5.32 -3.68 -11.86
C PHE A 13 -5.96 -2.77 -12.92
N ILE A 14 -5.80 -1.45 -12.78
CA ILE A 14 -6.33 -0.45 -13.72
C ILE A 14 -5.68 -0.63 -15.10
N GLY A 15 -4.36 -0.81 -15.16
CA GLY A 15 -3.60 -1.08 -16.39
C GLY A 15 -3.77 -2.51 -16.93
N LYS A 16 -4.62 -3.35 -16.31
CA LYS A 16 -4.83 -4.76 -16.67
C LYS A 16 -3.56 -5.60 -16.75
N ASN A 17 -2.55 -5.24 -16.01
CA ASN A 17 -1.28 -5.98 -15.91
C ASN A 17 -1.45 -7.22 -15.01
N TYR A 18 -2.10 -8.25 -15.54
CA TYR A 18 -2.38 -9.49 -14.81
C TYR A 18 -1.09 -10.10 -14.25
N ARG A 19 -1.11 -10.45 -12.96
CA ARG A 19 0.00 -11.03 -12.19
C ARG A 19 1.25 -10.16 -12.03
N ARG A 20 1.32 -8.96 -12.56
CA ARG A 20 2.54 -8.13 -12.47
C ARG A 20 3.07 -8.01 -11.03
N GLN A 21 2.21 -7.68 -10.05
CA GLN A 21 2.65 -7.55 -8.65
C GLN A 21 3.05 -8.88 -8.02
N HIS A 22 2.42 -9.99 -8.42
CA HIS A 22 2.85 -11.33 -8.06
C HIS A 22 4.28 -11.59 -8.58
N ASP A 23 4.51 -11.35 -9.86
CA ASP A 23 5.81 -11.63 -10.51
C ASP A 23 6.93 -10.75 -9.93
N ILE A 24 6.64 -9.48 -9.60
CA ILE A 24 7.56 -8.62 -8.84
C ILE A 24 7.88 -9.25 -7.48
N THR A 25 6.86 -9.63 -6.73
CA THR A 25 7.02 -10.14 -5.37
C THR A 25 7.79 -11.45 -5.34
N ILE A 26 7.45 -12.40 -6.21
CA ILE A 26 8.08 -13.75 -6.21
C ILE A 26 9.48 -13.72 -6.80
N ASN A 27 9.68 -13.02 -7.92
CA ASN A 27 10.95 -13.08 -8.63
C ASN A 27 12.01 -12.12 -8.07
N TYR A 28 11.59 -11.02 -7.40
CA TYR A 28 12.52 -9.96 -7.01
C TYR A 28 12.59 -9.68 -5.50
N CYS A 29 11.81 -10.35 -4.62
CA CYS A 29 11.92 -10.16 -3.16
C CYS A 29 13.34 -10.50 -2.64
N ASN A 30 14.09 -11.35 -3.32
CA ASN A 30 15.47 -11.72 -3.01
C ASN A 30 16.53 -11.01 -3.87
N ASP A 31 16.12 -10.15 -4.81
CA ASP A 31 17.07 -9.39 -5.62
C ASP A 31 17.79 -8.34 -4.77
N LYS A 32 19.13 -8.37 -4.80
CA LYS A 32 19.97 -7.44 -4.02
C LYS A 32 19.83 -5.99 -4.47
N ARG A 33 19.36 -5.74 -5.70
CA ARG A 33 19.07 -4.40 -6.21
C ARG A 33 17.82 -3.83 -5.53
N TYR A 34 16.87 -4.70 -5.18
CA TYR A 34 15.60 -4.32 -4.54
C TYR A 34 15.74 -4.22 -3.01
N MET A 35 16.10 -5.31 -2.34
CA MET A 35 16.18 -5.36 -0.87
C MET A 35 17.49 -5.97 -0.41
N SER A 36 18.39 -5.15 0.19
CA SER A 36 19.65 -5.66 0.72
C SER A 36 20.20 -4.87 1.90
N ILE A 37 20.87 -5.57 2.81
CA ILE A 37 21.65 -4.95 3.90
C ILE A 37 22.78 -4.08 3.31
N GLN A 38 23.35 -4.50 2.19
CA GLN A 38 24.40 -3.74 1.50
C GLN A 38 23.88 -2.39 0.99
N SER A 39 22.64 -2.33 0.49
CA SER A 39 21.96 -1.08 0.13
C SER A 39 21.72 -0.19 1.35
N ALA A 40 21.34 -0.79 2.48
CA ALA A 40 21.16 -0.03 3.72
C ALA A 40 22.44 0.68 4.16
N PHE A 41 23.60 0.02 4.08
CA PHE A 41 24.89 0.63 4.42
C PHE A 41 25.38 1.64 3.37
N LYS A 42 25.22 1.34 2.08
CA LYS A 42 25.73 2.20 0.99
C LYS A 42 24.85 3.40 0.73
N ASN A 43 23.54 3.22 0.74
CA ASN A 43 22.55 4.20 0.27
C ASN A 43 21.65 4.72 1.40
N GLY A 44 21.78 4.19 2.62
CA GLY A 44 20.92 4.55 3.76
C GLY A 44 19.47 4.08 3.62
N GLN A 45 19.21 3.05 2.80
CA GLN A 45 17.89 2.46 2.60
C GLN A 45 17.98 0.95 2.36
N TYR A 46 17.18 0.18 3.07
CA TYR A 46 17.11 -1.27 2.91
C TYR A 46 16.33 -1.69 1.67
N ILE A 47 15.22 -1.00 1.38
CA ILE A 47 14.40 -1.16 0.19
C ILE A 47 14.76 -0.05 -0.80
N ASN A 48 15.19 -0.43 -1.99
CA ASN A 48 15.59 0.48 -3.05
C ASN A 48 14.39 0.82 -3.96
N LEU A 49 13.62 1.81 -3.56
CA LEU A 49 12.48 2.27 -4.35
C LEU A 49 12.89 2.94 -5.67
N ASP A 50 14.13 3.46 -5.78
CA ASP A 50 14.62 4.05 -7.04
C ASP A 50 14.76 2.98 -8.12
N TRP A 51 15.21 1.78 -7.75
CA TRP A 51 15.28 0.65 -8.65
C TRP A 51 13.89 0.07 -8.98
N ASP A 52 13.02 -0.08 -7.97
CA ASP A 52 11.66 -0.62 -8.13
C ASP A 52 10.80 0.26 -9.06
N PHE A 53 10.76 1.56 -8.77
CA PHE A 53 10.03 2.54 -9.58
C PHE A 53 10.84 3.11 -10.77
N GLY A 54 12.01 2.58 -11.03
CA GLY A 54 12.88 2.87 -12.16
C GLY A 54 12.98 1.67 -13.10
N GLU A 55 14.17 1.02 -13.13
CA GLU A 55 14.49 -0.10 -14.02
C GLU A 55 13.44 -1.22 -13.99
N LEU A 56 12.98 -1.65 -12.80
CA LEU A 56 11.98 -2.71 -12.70
C LEU A 56 10.65 -2.31 -13.36
N THR A 57 10.17 -1.10 -13.09
CA THR A 57 8.84 -0.64 -13.55
C THR A 57 8.83 -0.22 -15.02
N TYR A 58 9.94 0.25 -15.59
CA TYR A 58 9.96 0.75 -16.98
C TYR A 58 10.60 -0.21 -17.97
N GLU A 59 11.51 -1.08 -17.53
CA GLU A 59 12.31 -1.92 -18.43
C GLU A 59 12.03 -3.42 -18.25
N ILE A 60 11.93 -3.89 -16.99
CA ILE A 60 11.84 -5.34 -16.70
C ILE A 60 10.37 -5.82 -16.70
N LEU A 61 9.51 -5.14 -15.95
CA LEU A 61 8.08 -5.45 -15.83
C LEU A 61 7.25 -4.15 -15.99
N PRO A 62 7.15 -3.62 -17.23
CA PRO A 62 6.51 -2.35 -17.47
C PRO A 62 5.01 -2.35 -17.12
N LEU A 63 4.53 -1.20 -16.65
CA LEU A 63 3.11 -0.91 -16.55
C LEU A 63 2.55 -0.58 -17.93
N ASP A 64 1.37 -1.08 -18.23
CA ASP A 64 0.61 -0.67 -19.41
C ASP A 64 -0.07 0.69 -19.18
N ASN A 65 0.69 1.75 -19.42
CA ASN A 65 0.21 3.11 -19.23
C ASN A 65 -0.89 3.50 -20.21
N GLU A 66 -0.90 2.97 -21.41
CA GLU A 66 -1.96 3.26 -22.39
C GLU A 66 -3.31 2.71 -21.91
N THR A 67 -3.32 1.45 -21.46
CA THR A 67 -4.52 0.84 -20.87
C THR A 67 -4.92 1.56 -19.58
N TYR A 68 -3.94 1.97 -18.74
CA TYR A 68 -4.21 2.72 -17.53
C TYR A 68 -4.92 4.05 -17.81
N GLU A 69 -4.37 4.89 -18.68
CA GLU A 69 -4.93 6.19 -19.04
C GLU A 69 -6.33 6.10 -19.66
N ASN A 70 -6.53 5.09 -20.54
CA ASN A 70 -7.78 4.89 -21.25
C ASN A 70 -8.82 4.10 -20.45
N SER A 71 -8.52 3.68 -19.21
CA SER A 71 -9.42 2.85 -18.40
C SER A 71 -10.69 3.57 -17.93
N GLY A 72 -10.68 4.90 -17.87
CA GLY A 72 -11.71 5.71 -17.22
C GLY A 72 -11.78 5.55 -15.70
N THR A 73 -10.87 4.78 -15.11
CA THR A 73 -10.79 4.52 -13.66
C THR A 73 -9.76 5.45 -13.01
N GLN A 74 -10.16 6.13 -11.95
CA GLN A 74 -9.24 6.99 -11.21
C GLN A 74 -8.50 6.20 -10.14
N LEU A 75 -7.17 6.31 -10.11
CA LEU A 75 -6.34 5.85 -9.00
C LEU A 75 -6.21 6.96 -7.96
N CYS A 76 -6.35 6.61 -6.69
CA CYS A 76 -5.93 7.45 -5.57
C CYS A 76 -4.80 6.73 -4.83
N ALA A 77 -3.60 7.32 -4.80
CA ALA A 77 -2.46 6.85 -4.02
C ALA A 77 -2.35 7.69 -2.74
N VAL A 78 -2.28 7.02 -1.59
CA VAL A 78 -2.18 7.71 -0.29
C VAL A 78 -0.73 7.78 0.14
N ALA A 79 -0.27 8.96 0.57
CA ALA A 79 1.02 9.15 1.20
C ALA A 79 0.90 10.03 2.45
N THR A 80 1.91 9.99 3.32
CA THR A 80 1.96 10.81 4.55
C THR A 80 2.95 11.96 4.36
N ASN A 81 2.48 13.19 4.49
CA ASN A 81 3.34 14.37 4.44
C ASN A 81 4.26 14.42 5.68
N ALA A 82 5.57 14.52 5.44
CA ALA A 82 6.57 14.45 6.50
C ALA A 82 6.57 15.64 7.46
N LEU A 83 6.10 16.80 7.01
CA LEU A 83 6.04 18.02 7.80
C LEU A 83 4.81 18.04 8.70
N THR A 84 3.65 17.69 8.12
CA THR A 84 2.36 17.80 8.80
C THR A 84 1.96 16.53 9.55
N GLY A 85 2.52 15.37 9.20
CA GLY A 85 2.10 14.07 9.69
C GLY A 85 0.66 13.70 9.31
N LYS A 86 0.14 14.29 8.23
CA LYS A 86 -1.22 14.05 7.75
C LYS A 86 -1.23 13.27 6.44
N PRO A 87 -2.30 12.52 6.15
CA PRO A 87 -2.44 11.86 4.85
C PRO A 87 -2.66 12.90 3.74
N GLU A 88 -2.07 12.63 2.59
CA GLU A 88 -2.32 13.32 1.33
C GLU A 88 -2.69 12.30 0.26
N TYR A 89 -3.57 12.72 -0.66
CA TYR A 89 -4.21 11.87 -1.64
C TYR A 89 -3.83 12.35 -3.03
N PHE A 90 -3.14 11.51 -3.78
CA PHE A 90 -2.66 11.82 -5.13
C PHE A 90 -3.47 11.05 -6.16
N TYR A 91 -3.87 11.72 -7.23
CA TYR A 91 -4.69 11.18 -8.31
C TYR A 91 -3.92 11.25 -9.65
N PRO A 92 -2.89 10.40 -9.84
CA PRO A 92 -2.12 10.41 -11.07
C PRO A 92 -2.98 10.03 -12.26
N LYS A 93 -2.97 10.86 -13.29
CA LYS A 93 -3.67 10.60 -14.55
C LYS A 93 -2.87 9.71 -15.48
N ASP A 94 -1.55 9.75 -15.36
CA ASP A 94 -0.63 8.85 -16.03
C ASP A 94 0.49 8.41 -15.07
N LEU A 95 1.18 7.32 -15.41
CA LEU A 95 2.26 6.76 -14.60
C LEU A 95 3.60 6.78 -15.36
N ARG A 96 3.72 7.59 -16.43
CA ARG A 96 4.94 7.74 -17.23
C ARG A 96 5.95 8.69 -16.61
N GLU A 97 5.53 9.50 -15.64
CA GLU A 97 6.47 10.32 -14.90
C GLU A 97 7.55 9.44 -14.26
N VAL A 98 8.79 9.74 -14.58
CA VAL A 98 9.94 8.92 -14.18
C VAL A 98 9.94 8.70 -12.67
N GLY A 99 9.98 7.43 -12.27
CA GLY A 99 10.00 7.03 -10.86
C GLY A 99 8.62 6.94 -10.22
N CYS A 100 7.51 7.13 -10.96
CA CYS A 100 6.14 7.05 -10.41
C CYS A 100 6.03 7.71 -9.03
N PRO A 101 6.30 9.02 -8.87
CA PRO A 101 6.58 9.63 -7.56
C PRO A 101 5.47 9.41 -6.54
N TYR A 102 4.20 9.40 -6.96
CA TYR A 102 3.07 9.20 -6.06
C TYR A 102 2.95 7.76 -5.53
N LEU A 103 3.18 6.76 -6.39
CA LEU A 103 3.23 5.36 -5.97
C LEU A 103 4.44 5.09 -5.09
N LYS A 104 5.59 5.62 -5.47
CA LYS A 104 6.84 5.54 -4.71
C LYS A 104 6.70 6.18 -3.33
N ALA A 105 6.07 7.36 -3.21
CA ALA A 105 5.78 8.00 -1.93
C ALA A 105 4.85 7.14 -1.06
N SER A 106 3.80 6.57 -1.67
CA SER A 106 2.88 5.65 -0.99
C SER A 106 3.58 4.42 -0.41
N CYS A 107 4.70 3.99 -0.99
CA CYS A 107 5.50 2.82 -0.57
C CYS A 107 6.72 3.18 0.29
N ALA A 108 6.95 4.46 0.60
CA ALA A 108 8.15 4.91 1.30
C ALA A 108 8.07 4.65 2.81
N LEU A 109 8.36 3.42 3.23
CA LEU A 109 8.36 3.02 4.64
C LEU A 109 9.47 3.74 5.43
N PRO A 110 9.15 4.49 6.49
CA PRO A 110 10.18 5.11 7.35
C PRO A 110 11.18 4.06 7.85
N ILE A 111 12.44 4.45 7.98
CA ILE A 111 13.56 3.60 8.42
C ILE A 111 14.02 2.61 7.33
N ALA A 112 13.11 2.01 6.56
CA ALA A 112 13.47 1.06 5.50
C ALA A 112 13.82 1.76 4.18
N THR A 113 13.27 2.96 3.95
CA THR A 113 13.49 3.78 2.75
C THR A 113 13.79 5.23 3.11
N LYS A 114 14.21 6.01 2.13
CA LYS A 114 14.19 7.47 2.20
C LYS A 114 12.78 7.99 1.92
N GLY A 115 12.46 9.18 2.46
CA GLY A 115 11.27 9.92 2.03
C GLY A 115 11.37 10.32 0.56
N VAL A 116 10.24 10.46 -0.09
CA VAL A 116 10.12 10.84 -1.50
C VAL A 116 9.75 12.31 -1.60
N GLU A 117 10.48 13.05 -2.42
CA GLU A 117 10.24 14.47 -2.65
C GLU A 117 9.24 14.65 -3.79
N ILE A 118 8.16 15.40 -3.53
CA ILE A 118 7.16 15.80 -4.53
C ILE A 118 6.82 17.26 -4.29
N GLY A 119 7.00 18.10 -5.30
CA GLY A 119 6.67 19.53 -5.19
C GLY A 119 7.38 20.27 -4.05
N GLY A 120 8.59 19.86 -3.69
CA GLY A 120 9.38 20.46 -2.60
C GLY A 120 8.96 20.00 -1.19
N GLN A 121 8.09 18.99 -1.08
CA GLN A 121 7.69 18.38 0.17
C GLN A 121 8.12 16.92 0.23
N THR A 122 8.47 16.42 1.42
CA THR A 122 8.86 15.04 1.65
C THR A 122 7.66 14.21 2.06
N TYR A 123 7.52 13.02 1.49
CA TYR A 123 6.43 12.08 1.77
C TYR A 123 6.94 10.71 2.19
N PHE A 124 6.15 10.05 3.02
CA PHE A 124 6.33 8.68 3.45
C PHE A 124 5.06 7.85 3.20
N ASP A 125 5.13 6.54 3.48
CA ASP A 125 4.06 5.57 3.29
C ASP A 125 2.72 6.04 3.87
N GLY A 126 1.68 5.96 3.05
CA GLY A 126 0.32 6.38 3.42
C GLY A 126 -0.28 5.61 4.58
N GLY A 127 0.14 4.35 4.74
CA GLY A 127 -0.32 3.50 5.83
C GLY A 127 0.11 3.93 7.23
N LEU A 128 0.87 5.03 7.37
CA LEU A 128 1.16 5.65 8.65
C LEU A 128 -0.03 6.44 9.19
N THR A 129 -0.80 7.08 8.31
CA THR A 129 -1.84 8.04 8.67
C THR A 129 -3.22 7.70 8.12
N ASP A 130 -3.30 6.90 7.05
CA ASP A 130 -4.55 6.38 6.50
C ASP A 130 -4.32 5.01 5.85
N SER A 131 -4.38 3.94 6.67
CA SER A 131 -4.10 2.57 6.22
C SER A 131 -5.24 1.93 5.44
N ILE A 132 -6.50 2.32 5.73
CA ILE A 132 -7.73 1.79 5.11
C ILE A 132 -8.64 2.97 4.74
N PRO A 133 -8.37 3.65 3.61
CA PRO A 133 -8.97 4.93 3.25
C PRO A 133 -10.44 4.82 2.76
N LEU A 134 -11.29 4.08 3.48
CA LEU A 134 -12.70 3.92 3.15
C LEU A 134 -13.46 5.24 3.28
N LYS A 135 -13.15 6.01 4.34
CA LYS A 135 -13.78 7.33 4.54
C LYS A 135 -13.49 8.25 3.36
N ARG A 136 -12.24 8.25 2.88
CA ARG A 136 -11.83 9.02 1.70
C ARG A 136 -12.59 8.60 0.43
N ALA A 137 -12.84 7.30 0.25
CA ALA A 137 -13.63 6.83 -0.89
C ALA A 137 -15.04 7.41 -0.90
N PHE A 138 -15.70 7.50 0.25
CA PHE A 138 -17.01 8.12 0.37
C PHE A 138 -16.96 9.65 0.21
N GLU A 139 -15.92 10.31 0.73
CA GLU A 139 -15.67 11.75 0.50
C GLU A 139 -15.46 12.07 -0.98
N ASP A 140 -14.85 11.17 -1.72
CA ASP A 140 -14.66 11.26 -3.20
C ASP A 140 -15.95 10.94 -3.98
N GLY A 141 -17.07 10.66 -3.31
CA GLY A 141 -18.39 10.46 -3.90
C GLY A 141 -18.74 8.99 -4.23
N CYS A 142 -17.94 8.03 -3.81
CA CYS A 142 -18.28 6.60 -3.94
C CYS A 142 -19.50 6.29 -3.06
N GLN A 143 -20.53 5.65 -3.62
CA GLN A 143 -21.70 5.21 -2.87
C GLN A 143 -21.50 3.83 -2.24
N LYS A 144 -20.66 3.01 -2.84
CA LYS A 144 -20.29 1.66 -2.40
C LYS A 144 -18.81 1.43 -2.55
N ALA A 145 -18.24 0.60 -1.68
CA ALA A 145 -16.83 0.25 -1.72
C ALA A 145 -16.60 -1.26 -1.54
N VAL A 146 -15.62 -1.80 -2.24
CA VAL A 146 -15.06 -3.13 -1.94
C VAL A 146 -13.76 -2.91 -1.19
N VAL A 147 -13.69 -3.37 0.05
CA VAL A 147 -12.52 -3.21 0.92
C VAL A 147 -11.76 -4.53 0.98
N ILE A 148 -10.49 -4.50 0.58
CA ILE A 148 -9.59 -5.67 0.66
C ILE A 148 -8.63 -5.45 1.82
N LEU A 149 -8.81 -6.22 2.88
CA LEU A 149 -7.97 -6.19 4.07
C LEU A 149 -6.80 -7.17 3.95
N THR A 150 -5.67 -6.81 4.56
CA THR A 150 -4.48 -7.67 4.67
C THR A 150 -4.38 -8.39 6.01
N GLN A 151 -5.33 -8.13 6.91
CA GLN A 151 -5.43 -8.74 8.23
C GLN A 151 -6.75 -9.47 8.39
N VAL A 152 -6.74 -10.50 9.22
CA VAL A 152 -7.95 -11.28 9.55
C VAL A 152 -9.02 -10.43 10.23
N ARG A 153 -10.26 -10.87 10.17
CA ARG A 153 -11.33 -10.27 10.98
C ARG A 153 -11.00 -10.42 12.47
N GLY A 154 -11.23 -9.37 13.24
CA GLY A 154 -10.90 -9.32 14.67
C GLY A 154 -9.43 -9.02 14.98
N PHE A 155 -8.61 -8.74 13.98
CA PHE A 155 -7.24 -8.26 14.21
C PHE A 155 -7.25 -6.94 14.99
N VAL A 156 -6.36 -6.85 16.00
CA VAL A 156 -6.14 -5.62 16.77
C VAL A 156 -4.66 -5.26 16.72
N LYS A 157 -4.37 -4.14 16.08
CA LYS A 157 -2.99 -3.64 15.96
C LYS A 157 -2.48 -3.18 17.32
N GLN A 158 -1.31 -3.69 17.72
CA GLN A 158 -0.68 -3.37 18.99
C GLN A 158 0.23 -2.14 18.91
N PRO A 159 0.37 -1.36 19.98
CA PRO A 159 1.31 -0.24 20.03
C PRO A 159 2.75 -0.71 19.92
N ILE A 160 3.60 0.15 19.35
CA ILE A 160 5.04 -0.09 19.28
C ILE A 160 5.64 0.10 20.68
N LYS A 161 6.39 -0.91 21.17
CA LYS A 161 7.01 -0.90 22.50
C LYS A 161 8.23 0.04 22.58
N GLN A 162 9.03 0.15 21.50
CA GLN A 162 10.30 0.89 21.49
C GLN A 162 10.11 2.36 21.07
N GLN A 163 9.25 3.11 21.75
CA GLN A 163 8.89 4.48 21.39
C GLN A 163 10.09 5.44 21.31
N SER A 164 11.01 5.38 22.29
CA SER A 164 12.20 6.24 22.32
C SER A 164 13.18 5.96 21.18
N ALA A 165 13.27 4.70 20.72
CA ALA A 165 14.07 4.33 19.57
C ALA A 165 13.47 4.91 18.27
N VAL A 166 12.15 4.82 18.08
CA VAL A 166 11.44 5.42 16.95
C VAL A 166 11.70 6.92 16.89
N ARG A 167 11.51 7.65 18.00
CA ARG A 167 11.75 9.10 18.06
C ARG A 167 13.22 9.47 17.77
N ARG A 168 14.17 8.66 18.23
CA ARG A 168 15.60 8.89 17.97
C ARG A 168 15.94 8.72 16.49
N ILE A 169 15.46 7.64 15.87
CA ILE A 169 15.74 7.34 14.47
C ILE A 169 15.07 8.38 13.55
N LEU A 170 13.83 8.73 13.85
CA LEU A 170 13.02 9.66 13.05
C LEU A 170 13.13 11.12 13.56
N LYS A 171 14.19 11.47 14.28
CA LYS A 171 14.37 12.83 14.86
C LYS A 171 14.23 13.98 13.84
N LYS A 172 14.58 13.73 12.57
CA LYS A 172 14.44 14.69 11.47
C LYS A 172 12.97 14.89 11.06
N TYR A 173 12.12 13.92 11.33
CA TYR A 173 10.72 13.86 10.90
C TYR A 173 9.82 13.57 12.11
N ALA A 174 9.71 14.54 13.02
CA ALA A 174 8.98 14.37 14.29
C ALA A 174 7.51 13.97 14.05
N ALA A 175 6.84 14.60 13.08
CA ALA A 175 5.45 14.27 12.74
C ALA A 175 5.31 12.82 12.21
N ILE A 176 6.30 12.30 11.49
CA ILE A 176 6.33 10.90 11.07
C ILE A 176 6.55 9.97 12.28
N ALA A 177 7.42 10.35 13.22
CA ALA A 177 7.60 9.57 14.46
C ALA A 177 6.29 9.47 15.23
N ASP A 178 5.55 10.56 15.36
CA ASP A 178 4.24 10.58 16.02
C ASP A 178 3.22 9.71 15.28
N ALA A 179 3.14 9.81 13.93
CA ALA A 179 2.29 8.97 13.11
C ALA A 179 2.61 7.47 13.26
N VAL A 180 3.90 7.10 13.29
CA VAL A 180 4.33 5.71 13.53
C VAL A 180 3.85 5.21 14.90
N LEU A 181 3.95 6.04 15.94
CA LEU A 181 3.60 5.67 17.31
C LEU A 181 2.09 5.57 17.54
N SER A 182 1.30 6.43 16.92
CA SER A 182 -0.18 6.43 17.01
C SER A 182 -0.86 5.53 15.96
N ARG A 183 -0.10 4.92 15.05
CA ARG A 183 -0.63 4.11 13.95
C ARG A 183 -1.60 3.02 14.40
N HIS A 184 -1.38 2.41 15.56
CA HIS A 184 -2.23 1.35 16.09
C HIS A 184 -3.65 1.86 16.40
N GLU A 185 -3.80 3.04 16.96
CA GLU A 185 -5.09 3.67 17.25
C GLU A 185 -5.84 3.98 15.94
N MET A 186 -5.18 4.67 15.02
CA MET A 186 -5.73 5.01 13.72
C MET A 186 -6.21 3.76 12.97
N TYR A 187 -5.38 2.72 12.89
CA TYR A 187 -5.69 1.49 12.18
C TYR A 187 -6.89 0.75 12.79
N ASN A 188 -6.95 0.65 14.12
CA ASN A 188 -8.05 -0.02 14.81
C ASN A 188 -9.37 0.74 14.64
N ASN A 189 -9.36 2.07 14.73
CA ASN A 189 -10.53 2.91 14.46
C ASN A 189 -11.01 2.76 13.00
N GLN A 190 -10.09 2.62 12.04
CA GLN A 190 -10.45 2.37 10.64
C GLN A 190 -11.07 0.99 10.43
N LEU A 191 -10.57 -0.04 11.11
CA LEU A 191 -11.19 -1.38 11.07
C LEU A 191 -12.62 -1.35 11.64
N GLU A 192 -12.83 -0.68 12.76
CA GLU A 192 -14.16 -0.50 13.35
C GLU A 192 -15.11 0.17 12.35
N TYR A 193 -14.68 1.29 11.78
CA TYR A 193 -15.45 2.00 10.76
C TYR A 193 -15.78 1.14 9.54
N VAL A 194 -14.82 0.36 9.03
CA VAL A 194 -15.03 -0.56 7.91
C VAL A 194 -16.10 -1.59 8.23
N PHE A 195 -16.06 -2.20 9.42
CA PHE A 195 -17.04 -3.23 9.79
C PHE A 195 -18.42 -2.63 10.10
N ASP A 196 -18.50 -1.39 10.54
CA ASP A 196 -19.79 -0.70 10.68
C ASP A 196 -20.40 -0.39 9.30
N MET A 197 -19.62 0.12 8.36
CA MET A 197 -20.08 0.34 6.97
C MET A 197 -20.45 -0.98 6.25
N GLU A 198 -19.79 -2.08 6.59
CA GLU A 198 -20.18 -3.41 6.07
C GLU A 198 -21.57 -3.82 6.60
N LYS A 199 -21.84 -3.64 7.90
CA LYS A 199 -23.15 -3.92 8.50
C LYS A 199 -24.27 -3.06 7.90
N GLU A 200 -23.95 -1.80 7.57
CA GLU A 200 -24.88 -0.87 6.91
C GLU A 200 -25.08 -1.18 5.41
N GLY A 201 -24.30 -2.10 4.84
CA GLY A 201 -24.39 -2.46 3.43
C GLY A 201 -23.71 -1.47 2.46
N SER A 202 -22.92 -0.53 2.99
CA SER A 202 -22.19 0.47 2.17
C SER A 202 -20.85 -0.04 1.67
N CYS A 203 -20.29 -1.11 2.27
CA CYS A 203 -19.09 -1.75 1.75
C CYS A 203 -19.16 -3.28 1.79
N PHE A 204 -18.38 -3.92 0.93
CA PHE A 204 -18.15 -5.37 0.90
C PHE A 204 -16.71 -5.64 1.31
N VAL A 205 -16.50 -6.43 2.37
CA VAL A 205 -15.17 -6.67 2.94
C VAL A 205 -14.65 -8.05 2.58
N ILE A 206 -13.47 -8.08 1.96
CA ILE A 206 -12.66 -9.28 1.76
C ILE A 206 -11.52 -9.23 2.77
N ALA A 207 -11.41 -10.23 3.62
CA ALA A 207 -10.35 -10.37 4.60
C ALA A 207 -9.74 -11.78 4.52
N PRO A 208 -8.45 -11.97 4.87
CA PRO A 208 -7.86 -13.30 4.99
C PRO A 208 -8.65 -14.17 5.97
N ALA A 209 -8.76 -15.45 5.68
CA ALA A 209 -9.42 -16.42 6.56
C ALA A 209 -8.54 -16.81 7.76
N GLU A 210 -7.22 -16.65 7.63
CA GLU A 210 -6.21 -16.96 8.65
C GLU A 210 -5.13 -15.88 8.70
N ASP A 211 -4.40 -15.80 9.82
CA ASP A 211 -3.29 -14.85 9.96
C ASP A 211 -2.16 -15.24 9.00
N LEU A 212 -1.80 -14.33 8.11
CA LEU A 212 -0.78 -14.55 7.09
C LEU A 212 0.65 -14.51 7.66
N HIS A 213 0.84 -13.98 8.87
CA HIS A 213 2.15 -13.80 9.52
C HIS A 213 3.22 -13.21 8.60
N CYS A 214 2.82 -12.33 7.68
CA CYS A 214 3.66 -11.77 6.63
C CYS A 214 4.21 -10.41 7.03
N SER A 215 5.53 -10.22 6.90
CA SER A 215 6.18 -8.93 7.09
C SER A 215 6.26 -8.14 5.78
N ALA A 216 6.45 -6.81 5.88
CA ALA A 216 6.65 -5.94 4.71
C ALA A 216 7.95 -6.24 3.93
N VAL A 217 8.87 -7.02 4.52
CA VAL A 217 10.15 -7.41 3.93
C VAL A 217 10.30 -8.94 3.88
N GLU A 218 9.18 -9.65 3.68
CA GLU A 218 9.18 -11.11 3.54
C GLU A 218 10.01 -11.55 2.32
N LYS A 219 10.80 -12.60 2.49
CA LYS A 219 11.70 -13.14 1.46
C LYS A 219 11.50 -14.63 1.16
N HIS A 220 10.63 -15.30 1.89
CA HIS A 220 10.32 -16.71 1.67
C HIS A 220 9.31 -16.83 0.52
N THR A 221 9.79 -17.15 -0.67
CA THR A 221 8.99 -17.21 -1.90
C THR A 221 7.82 -18.20 -1.79
N ASP A 222 8.03 -19.37 -1.19
CA ASP A 222 6.95 -20.36 -1.01
C ASP A 222 5.81 -19.83 -0.14
N LYS A 223 6.15 -19.05 0.91
CA LYS A 223 5.16 -18.39 1.76
C LYS A 223 4.43 -17.29 1.01
N LEU A 224 5.15 -16.49 0.23
CA LEU A 224 4.57 -15.43 -0.59
C LEU A 224 3.63 -16.01 -1.65
N GLU A 225 4.03 -17.11 -2.32
CA GLU A 225 3.19 -17.83 -3.27
C GLU A 225 1.93 -18.39 -2.59
N HIS A 226 2.08 -19.00 -1.42
CA HIS A 226 0.93 -19.49 -0.66
C HIS A 226 -0.05 -18.37 -0.33
N ILE A 227 0.42 -17.23 0.15
CA ILE A 227 -0.39 -16.04 0.44
C ILE A 227 -1.12 -15.54 -0.82
N TYR A 228 -0.43 -15.51 -1.96
CA TYR A 228 -1.04 -15.15 -3.23
C TYR A 228 -2.18 -16.10 -3.60
N GLN A 229 -1.99 -17.40 -3.45
CA GLN A 229 -3.02 -18.40 -3.76
C GLN A 229 -4.25 -18.27 -2.85
N LEU A 230 -4.05 -17.98 -1.56
CA LEU A 230 -5.15 -17.69 -0.63
C LEU A 230 -5.95 -16.45 -1.10
N GLY A 231 -5.27 -15.37 -1.45
CA GLY A 231 -5.90 -14.16 -1.97
C GLY A 231 -6.65 -14.39 -3.28
N TYR A 232 -6.05 -15.15 -4.20
CA TYR A 232 -6.67 -15.51 -5.47
C TYR A 232 -7.94 -16.36 -5.28
N ALA A 233 -7.90 -17.35 -4.40
CA ALA A 233 -9.04 -18.18 -4.05
C ALA A 233 -10.18 -17.34 -3.44
N GLN A 234 -9.85 -16.43 -2.51
CA GLN A 234 -10.81 -15.50 -1.92
C GLN A 234 -11.45 -14.57 -2.97
N GLY A 235 -10.65 -14.06 -3.89
CA GLY A 235 -11.15 -13.23 -5.01
C GLY A 235 -12.15 -14.00 -5.89
N LYS A 236 -11.82 -15.23 -6.27
CA LYS A 236 -12.72 -16.09 -7.06
C LYS A 236 -14.02 -16.40 -6.32
N LEU A 237 -13.93 -16.76 -5.04
CA LEU A 237 -15.08 -17.10 -4.21
C LEU A 237 -16.06 -15.93 -4.07
N ASN A 238 -15.54 -14.71 -3.99
CA ASN A 238 -16.35 -13.52 -3.77
C ASN A 238 -16.75 -12.78 -5.07
N ALA A 239 -16.21 -13.16 -6.22
CA ALA A 239 -16.40 -12.41 -7.48
C ALA A 239 -17.89 -12.19 -7.84
N GLN A 240 -18.72 -13.22 -7.67
CA GLN A 240 -20.17 -13.13 -7.98
C GLN A 240 -20.89 -12.25 -6.94
N LYS A 241 -20.58 -12.41 -5.66
CA LYS A 241 -21.16 -11.62 -4.57
C LYS A 241 -20.83 -10.13 -4.70
N ILE A 242 -19.59 -9.81 -5.12
CA ILE A 242 -19.15 -8.44 -5.38
C ILE A 242 -19.95 -7.82 -6.53
N LYS A 243 -20.15 -8.57 -7.62
CA LYS A 243 -20.96 -8.10 -8.76
C LYS A 243 -22.40 -7.82 -8.36
N GLU A 244 -23.00 -8.65 -7.52
CA GLU A 244 -24.35 -8.46 -7.00
C GLU A 244 -24.41 -7.25 -6.07
N PHE A 245 -23.46 -7.12 -5.13
CA PHE A 245 -23.34 -5.99 -4.24
C PHE A 245 -23.25 -4.65 -4.99
N LEU A 246 -22.46 -4.57 -6.06
CA LEU A 246 -22.28 -3.35 -6.83
C LEU A 246 -23.49 -2.98 -7.70
N LYS A 247 -24.38 -3.93 -8.02
CA LYS A 247 -25.58 -3.68 -8.83
C LYS A 247 -26.78 -3.17 -8.01
N GLY A 248 -26.91 -3.61 -6.76
CA GLY A 248 -28.00 -3.20 -5.84
C GLY A 248 -27.71 -1.84 -5.22
#